data_3279fa9a8f049666d30a02aa86d3d8b3
#
_entry.id   3279fa9a8f049666d30a02aa86d3d8b3
#
_cell.length_a   1.000
_cell.length_b   1.000
_cell.length_c   1.000
_cell.angle_alpha   90.00
_cell.angle_beta   90.00
_cell.angle_gamma   90.00
#
_symmetry.space_group_name_H-M   'P 1'
#
loop_
_entity.id
_entity.type
_entity.pdbx_description
1 polymer ?
#
loop_
_entity_poly.entity_id
_entity_poly.type
_entity_poly.pdbx_seq_one_letter_code
_entity_poly.pdbx_strand_id
1 'polypeptide(L)'
;MIEAVGLTKRYGAKTAVYNLSFQVRPGTVTGFLGPNGSGKSTTMRMILGLDRPTSGHVTIGGHPFRQLPNAPRQVGALLDAKAVHGGRSARNHLLSLAQLAGIPARRVDEVLGVVGLQDVARKRSNGFSLGMGQRLGIAAALLGDPQVLLFDEPVNGLDPEGILWVRNLMKALAAEGRTVFVSSHLMSEMALTADHLIVIGRGQLLADMSVKDFISANSADFARVRTPQTEPAQRDKLMGVLAEAGGQVLSEPDGALRVTGLPLPRISDLAHGADVRLWELSPHQASLEEAYMRLTQGAVDYRSTTDQRAGLMQQPDPMGYAPPQPVVPDVPQQGWYAPPPPGQNPYAGGQQPTGQPAQPPQPHAVPHQPAPTAPAAPAAPAVPPAPASAPADLSKSEDAR
;
A
#
# COMPACT_ATOMS: atom_id res chain seq x y z
N MET A 1 -1.82 -1.88 23.22
CA MET A 1 -0.53 -1.17 22.99
C MET A 1 0.52 -2.20 22.61
N ILE A 2 1.35 -1.91 21.59
CA ILE A 2 2.54 -2.71 21.24
C ILE A 2 3.77 -1.86 21.61
N GLU A 3 4.78 -2.48 22.20
CA GLU A 3 6.02 -1.81 22.57
C GLU A 3 7.23 -2.66 22.13
N ALA A 4 8.12 -2.08 21.34
CA ALA A 4 9.37 -2.67 20.89
C ALA A 4 10.55 -1.88 21.49
N VAL A 5 11.53 -2.59 22.04
CA VAL A 5 12.71 -1.98 22.69
C VAL A 5 13.98 -2.66 22.19
N GLY A 6 14.83 -1.90 21.48
CA GLY A 6 16.12 -2.35 20.98
C GLY A 6 16.03 -3.57 20.04
N LEU A 7 14.91 -3.73 19.34
CA LEU A 7 14.59 -4.92 18.57
C LEU A 7 15.58 -5.12 17.43
N THR A 8 16.27 -6.25 17.43
CA THR A 8 17.26 -6.59 16.41
C THR A 8 17.04 -7.99 15.89
N LYS A 9 17.13 -8.17 14.57
CA LYS A 9 17.04 -9.47 13.90
C LYS A 9 18.13 -9.66 12.87
N ARG A 10 18.89 -10.72 13.02
CA ARG A 10 19.92 -11.14 12.06
C ARG A 10 19.61 -12.53 11.53
N TYR A 11 19.81 -12.71 10.23
CA TYR A 11 19.75 -14.01 9.53
C TYR A 11 21.14 -14.28 8.94
N GLY A 12 21.93 -15.07 9.62
CA GLY A 12 23.34 -15.26 9.27
C GLY A 12 24.10 -13.93 9.28
N ALA A 13 24.73 -13.56 8.18
CA ALA A 13 25.45 -12.31 8.01
C ALA A 13 24.55 -11.08 7.78
N LYS A 14 23.28 -11.27 7.36
CA LYS A 14 22.35 -10.18 7.02
C LYS A 14 21.59 -9.70 8.25
N THR A 15 21.68 -8.43 8.58
CA THR A 15 20.83 -7.77 9.57
C THR A 15 19.57 -7.23 8.89
N ALA A 16 18.42 -7.75 9.27
CA ALA A 16 17.13 -7.35 8.71
C ALA A 16 16.49 -6.20 9.50
N VAL A 17 16.70 -6.17 10.84
CA VAL A 17 16.23 -5.11 11.75
C VAL A 17 17.35 -4.86 12.75
N TYR A 18 17.62 -3.61 13.06
CA TYR A 18 18.70 -3.20 13.95
C TYR A 18 18.25 -2.14 14.94
N ASN A 19 18.30 -2.45 16.23
CA ASN A 19 18.04 -1.55 17.36
C ASN A 19 16.75 -0.73 17.23
N LEU A 20 15.66 -1.37 16.78
CA LEU A 20 14.38 -0.70 16.52
C LEU A 20 13.58 -0.58 17.82
N SER A 21 13.25 0.67 18.20
CA SER A 21 12.39 0.97 19.37
C SER A 21 11.24 1.87 18.95
N PHE A 22 10.01 1.49 19.31
CA PHE A 22 8.80 2.26 19.01
C PHE A 22 7.62 1.78 19.86
N GLN A 23 6.55 2.58 19.87
CA GLN A 23 5.29 2.24 20.51
C GLN A 23 4.11 2.42 19.55
N VAL A 24 3.16 1.46 19.57
CA VAL A 24 1.88 1.55 18.87
C VAL A 24 0.77 1.71 19.90
N ARG A 25 0.09 2.86 19.87
CA ARG A 25 -0.91 3.24 20.86
C ARG A 25 -2.31 2.77 20.47
N PRO A 26 -3.20 2.49 21.42
CA PRO A 26 -4.61 2.24 21.14
C PRO A 26 -5.32 3.52 20.68
N GLY A 27 -6.43 3.35 19.97
CA GLY A 27 -7.27 4.46 19.50
C GLY A 27 -6.76 5.19 18.26
N THR A 28 -5.66 4.72 17.66
CA THR A 28 -5.05 5.33 16.47
C THR A 28 -4.66 4.29 15.46
N VAL A 29 -4.66 4.66 14.18
CA VAL A 29 -4.05 3.86 13.13
C VAL A 29 -2.59 4.27 13.01
N THR A 30 -1.68 3.35 13.35
CA THR A 30 -0.24 3.57 13.18
C THR A 30 0.25 2.90 11.90
N GLY A 31 0.74 3.72 10.98
CA GLY A 31 1.35 3.28 9.73
C GLY A 31 2.82 2.92 9.91
N PHE A 32 3.22 1.75 9.40
CA PHE A 32 4.60 1.28 9.40
C PHE A 32 5.16 1.33 7.98
N LEU A 33 5.87 2.39 7.68
CA LEU A 33 6.34 2.74 6.34
C LEU A 33 7.79 2.35 6.12
N GLY A 34 8.09 1.95 4.89
CA GLY A 34 9.44 1.69 4.43
C GLY A 34 9.46 0.96 3.10
N PRO A 35 10.55 1.00 2.35
CA PRO A 35 10.67 0.30 1.08
C PRO A 35 10.63 -1.22 1.27
N ASN A 36 10.49 -1.96 0.16
CA ASN A 36 10.59 -3.41 0.20
C ASN A 36 11.97 -3.83 0.73
N GLY A 37 11.99 -4.80 1.64
CA GLY A 37 13.22 -5.27 2.30
C GLY A 37 13.71 -4.39 3.46
N SER A 38 12.99 -3.32 3.86
CA SER A 38 13.36 -2.48 5.01
C SER A 38 13.19 -3.14 6.38
N GLY A 39 12.54 -4.31 6.46
CA GLY A 39 12.35 -5.05 7.71
C GLY A 39 10.91 -5.05 8.25
N LYS A 40 9.92 -4.48 7.55
CA LYS A 40 8.51 -4.40 7.99
C LYS A 40 7.93 -5.76 8.39
N SER A 41 7.85 -6.70 7.44
CA SER A 41 7.30 -8.03 7.71
C SER A 41 8.11 -8.80 8.76
N THR A 42 9.45 -8.64 8.79
CA THR A 42 10.30 -9.23 9.84
C THR A 42 9.91 -8.70 11.22
N THR A 43 9.68 -7.39 11.35
CA THR A 43 9.25 -6.76 12.60
C THR A 43 7.88 -7.28 13.02
N MET A 44 6.90 -7.33 12.13
CA MET A 44 5.57 -7.88 12.44
C MET A 44 5.62 -9.34 12.86
N ARG A 45 6.47 -10.16 12.21
CA ARG A 45 6.69 -11.56 12.61
C ARG A 45 7.30 -11.67 14.01
N MET A 46 8.21 -10.77 14.39
CA MET A 46 8.75 -10.72 15.75
C MET A 46 7.70 -10.30 16.78
N ILE A 47 6.84 -9.33 16.47
CA ILE A 47 5.72 -8.93 17.35
C ILE A 47 4.81 -10.12 17.65
N LEU A 48 4.51 -10.95 16.65
CA LEU A 48 3.67 -12.15 16.76
C LEU A 48 4.43 -13.38 17.29
N GLY A 49 5.69 -13.23 17.68
CA GLY A 49 6.50 -14.35 18.20
C GLY A 49 6.78 -15.45 17.18
N LEU A 50 6.52 -15.21 15.88
CA LEU A 50 6.83 -16.16 14.79
C LEU A 50 8.34 -16.23 14.55
N ASP A 51 9.03 -15.10 14.67
CA ASP A 51 10.48 -15.00 14.63
C ASP A 51 11.01 -14.55 16.00
N ARG A 52 12.03 -15.23 16.51
CA ARG A 52 12.70 -14.80 17.74
C ARG A 52 13.67 -13.66 17.43
N PRO A 53 13.62 -12.52 18.16
CA PRO A 53 14.63 -11.48 18.06
C PRO A 53 16.04 -12.02 18.36
N THR A 54 17.07 -11.46 17.73
CA THR A 54 18.48 -11.71 18.07
C THR A 54 18.85 -10.98 19.37
N SER A 55 18.35 -9.74 19.55
CA SER A 55 18.42 -8.97 20.78
C SER A 55 17.24 -8.01 20.87
N GLY A 56 17.03 -7.40 22.04
CA GLY A 56 15.86 -6.60 22.34
C GLY A 56 14.62 -7.46 22.60
N HIS A 57 13.49 -6.80 22.79
CA HIS A 57 12.22 -7.49 23.05
C HIS A 57 11.05 -6.69 22.51
N VAL A 58 9.91 -7.35 22.37
CA VAL A 58 8.64 -6.73 22.00
C VAL A 58 7.53 -7.32 22.85
N THR A 59 6.61 -6.45 23.29
CA THR A 59 5.46 -6.81 24.12
C THR A 59 4.17 -6.30 23.53
N ILE A 60 3.07 -6.98 23.85
CA ILE A 60 1.70 -6.56 23.57
C ILE A 60 0.99 -6.51 24.94
N GLY A 61 0.53 -5.31 25.35
CA GLY A 61 -0.04 -5.13 26.67
C GLY A 61 0.92 -5.47 27.81
N GLY A 62 2.23 -5.29 27.64
CA GLY A 62 3.28 -5.62 28.61
C GLY A 62 3.76 -7.07 28.59
N HIS A 63 3.17 -7.94 27.78
CA HIS A 63 3.54 -9.37 27.70
C HIS A 63 4.06 -9.74 26.31
N PRO A 64 5.11 -10.58 26.19
CA PRO A 64 5.47 -11.20 24.92
C PRO A 64 4.30 -12.01 24.35
N PHE A 65 4.12 -12.01 23.02
CA PHE A 65 2.99 -12.68 22.35
C PHE A 65 2.77 -14.13 22.81
N ARG A 66 3.86 -14.88 23.02
CA ARG A 66 3.81 -16.30 23.45
C ARG A 66 3.29 -16.51 24.88
N GLN A 67 3.25 -15.45 25.67
CA GLN A 67 2.75 -15.47 27.05
C GLN A 67 1.33 -14.91 27.17
N LEU A 68 0.74 -14.44 26.07
CA LEU A 68 -0.63 -13.94 26.07
C LEU A 68 -1.63 -15.07 26.25
N PRO A 69 -2.48 -15.03 27.29
CA PRO A 69 -3.57 -15.99 27.43
C PRO A 69 -4.58 -15.75 26.28
N ASN A 70 -5.02 -16.82 25.63
CA ASN A 70 -5.94 -16.75 24.50
C ASN A 70 -5.53 -15.71 23.43
N ALA A 71 -4.27 -15.75 22.99
CA ALA A 71 -3.70 -14.80 22.03
C ALA A 71 -4.62 -14.49 20.84
N PRO A 72 -5.36 -15.46 20.21
CA PRO A 72 -6.27 -15.18 19.10
C PRO A 72 -7.45 -14.25 19.45
N ARG A 73 -7.78 -14.08 20.74
CA ARG A 73 -8.81 -13.13 21.22
C ARG A 73 -8.22 -11.78 21.58
N GLN A 74 -6.92 -11.64 21.67
CA GLN A 74 -6.25 -10.38 22.00
C GLN A 74 -5.60 -9.74 20.79
N VAL A 75 -5.09 -10.58 19.85
CA VAL A 75 -4.32 -10.15 18.70
C VAL A 75 -4.85 -10.82 17.44
N GLY A 76 -5.25 -10.02 16.47
CA GLY A 76 -5.56 -10.42 15.10
C GLY A 76 -4.46 -9.99 14.14
N ALA A 77 -4.11 -10.84 13.20
CA ALA A 77 -3.07 -10.50 12.24
C ALA A 77 -3.37 -11.01 10.84
N LEU A 78 -3.06 -10.19 9.85
CA LEU A 78 -2.97 -10.54 8.43
C LEU A 78 -1.53 -10.30 7.98
N LEU A 79 -0.74 -11.36 7.80
CA LEU A 79 0.62 -11.29 7.28
C LEU A 79 0.72 -11.75 5.83
N ASP A 80 -0.15 -12.65 5.40
CA ASP A 80 -0.19 -13.15 4.03
C ASP A 80 -1.62 -13.55 3.67
N ALA A 81 -2.22 -12.85 2.72
CA ALA A 81 -3.56 -13.16 2.21
C ALA A 81 -3.65 -14.51 1.49
N LYS A 82 -2.50 -15.07 1.06
CA LYS A 82 -2.42 -16.38 0.41
C LYS A 82 -2.33 -17.54 1.40
N ALA A 83 -2.21 -17.27 2.69
CA ALA A 83 -2.11 -18.31 3.75
C ALA A 83 -3.44 -19.05 4.00
N VAL A 84 -4.30 -19.17 2.97
CA VAL A 84 -5.59 -19.85 3.00
C VAL A 84 -5.49 -21.17 2.24
N HIS A 85 -5.96 -22.26 2.84
CA HIS A 85 -5.98 -23.55 2.16
C HIS A 85 -7.04 -23.58 1.05
N GLY A 86 -6.60 -23.56 -0.22
CA GLY A 86 -7.45 -23.40 -1.40
C GLY A 86 -8.60 -24.42 -1.54
N GLY A 87 -8.47 -25.62 -0.98
CA GLY A 87 -9.50 -26.66 -0.99
C GLY A 87 -10.65 -26.45 0.00
N ARG A 88 -10.50 -25.51 0.97
CA ARG A 88 -11.55 -25.21 1.95
C ARG A 88 -12.43 -24.05 1.45
N SER A 89 -13.71 -24.05 1.85
CA SER A 89 -14.54 -22.87 1.69
C SER A 89 -14.13 -21.77 2.69
N ALA A 90 -14.47 -20.50 2.40
CA ALA A 90 -14.19 -19.39 3.30
C ALA A 90 -14.75 -19.65 4.71
N ARG A 91 -16.03 -20.09 4.78
CA ARG A 91 -16.67 -20.41 6.05
C ARG A 91 -15.95 -21.53 6.80
N ASN A 92 -15.58 -22.63 6.12
CA ASN A 92 -14.90 -23.76 6.75
C ASN A 92 -13.47 -23.41 7.18
N HIS A 93 -12.80 -22.53 6.45
CA HIS A 93 -11.49 -21.99 6.85
C HIS A 93 -11.63 -21.23 8.17
N LEU A 94 -12.53 -20.25 8.26
CA LEU A 94 -12.76 -19.47 9.49
C LEU A 94 -13.29 -20.36 10.62
N LEU A 95 -14.17 -21.33 10.33
CA LEU A 95 -14.69 -22.25 11.34
C LEU A 95 -13.57 -23.09 11.97
N SER A 96 -12.60 -23.55 11.17
CA SER A 96 -11.45 -24.30 11.69
C SER A 96 -10.58 -23.43 12.63
N LEU A 97 -10.39 -22.14 12.29
CA LEU A 97 -9.67 -21.21 13.16
C LEU A 97 -10.45 -20.91 14.44
N ALA A 98 -11.76 -20.71 14.32
CA ALA A 98 -12.64 -20.46 15.46
C ALA A 98 -12.62 -21.64 16.46
N GLN A 99 -12.71 -22.88 15.97
CA GLN A 99 -12.65 -24.09 16.80
C GLN A 99 -11.30 -24.21 17.55
N LEU A 100 -10.19 -23.96 16.85
CA LEU A 100 -8.85 -24.00 17.48
C LEU A 100 -8.69 -22.92 18.56
N ALA A 101 -9.36 -21.80 18.43
CA ALA A 101 -9.29 -20.67 19.35
C ALA A 101 -10.42 -20.66 20.42
N GLY A 102 -11.29 -21.66 20.42
CA GLY A 102 -12.46 -21.70 21.32
C GLY A 102 -13.45 -20.57 21.08
N ILE A 103 -13.56 -20.10 19.82
CA ILE A 103 -14.47 -19.02 19.41
C ILE A 103 -15.78 -19.64 18.92
N PRO A 104 -16.96 -19.10 19.33
CA PRO A 104 -18.27 -19.62 18.89
C PRO A 104 -18.43 -19.55 17.37
N ALA A 105 -19.04 -20.59 16.76
CA ALA A 105 -19.25 -20.67 15.31
C ALA A 105 -20.06 -19.49 14.72
N ARG A 106 -20.97 -18.89 15.52
CA ARG A 106 -21.74 -17.71 15.10
C ARG A 106 -20.83 -16.54 14.68
N ARG A 107 -19.69 -16.39 15.34
CA ARG A 107 -18.73 -15.32 15.02
C ARG A 107 -18.18 -15.43 13.60
N VAL A 108 -18.13 -16.63 13.04
CA VAL A 108 -17.71 -16.85 11.64
C VAL A 108 -18.66 -16.16 10.67
N ASP A 109 -19.96 -16.30 10.88
CA ASP A 109 -20.95 -15.70 10.00
C ASP A 109 -21.00 -14.16 10.18
N GLU A 110 -20.78 -13.66 11.40
CA GLU A 110 -20.64 -12.23 11.69
C GLU A 110 -19.45 -11.61 10.92
N VAL A 111 -18.25 -12.19 11.04
CA VAL A 111 -17.06 -11.61 10.36
C VAL A 111 -17.15 -11.74 8.84
N LEU A 112 -17.79 -12.79 8.32
CA LEU A 112 -18.07 -12.91 6.88
C LEU A 112 -18.98 -11.79 6.39
N GLY A 113 -19.97 -11.38 7.20
CA GLY A 113 -20.81 -10.21 6.93
C GLY A 113 -20.00 -8.91 6.91
N VAL A 114 -19.15 -8.70 7.93
CA VAL A 114 -18.29 -7.49 8.03
C VAL A 114 -17.43 -7.31 6.78
N VAL A 115 -16.85 -8.40 6.25
CA VAL A 115 -15.97 -8.32 5.07
C VAL A 115 -16.70 -8.49 3.73
N GLY A 116 -18.03 -8.65 3.73
CA GLY A 116 -18.84 -8.77 2.51
C GLY A 116 -18.60 -10.09 1.75
N LEU A 117 -18.33 -11.20 2.45
CA LEU A 117 -18.10 -12.53 1.85
C LEU A 117 -19.22 -13.53 2.16
N GLN A 118 -20.35 -13.10 2.74
CA GLN A 118 -21.46 -13.97 3.14
C GLN A 118 -22.03 -14.78 1.96
N ASP A 119 -22.20 -14.16 0.78
CA ASP A 119 -22.80 -14.80 -0.38
C ASP A 119 -21.88 -15.86 -1.03
N VAL A 120 -20.60 -15.75 -0.81
CA VAL A 120 -19.57 -16.65 -1.33
C VAL A 120 -18.93 -17.52 -0.25
N ALA A 121 -19.45 -17.48 0.98
CA ALA A 121 -18.89 -18.16 2.15
C ALA A 121 -18.69 -19.67 1.97
N ARG A 122 -19.55 -20.32 1.14
CA ARG A 122 -19.49 -21.77 0.85
C ARG A 122 -18.60 -22.12 -0.36
N LYS A 123 -18.17 -21.12 -1.16
CA LYS A 123 -17.26 -21.35 -2.30
C LYS A 123 -15.85 -21.66 -1.80
N ARG A 124 -15.14 -22.54 -2.51
CA ARG A 124 -13.75 -22.87 -2.23
C ARG A 124 -12.86 -21.66 -2.49
N SER A 125 -11.89 -21.43 -1.62
CA SER A 125 -11.02 -20.25 -1.66
C SER A 125 -10.02 -20.25 -2.81
N ASN A 126 -9.75 -21.38 -3.47
CA ASN A 126 -8.92 -21.43 -4.68
C ASN A 126 -9.52 -20.66 -5.88
N GLY A 127 -10.84 -20.42 -5.87
CA GLY A 127 -11.53 -19.61 -6.87
C GLY A 127 -11.71 -18.14 -6.49
N PHE A 128 -11.08 -17.69 -5.39
CA PHE A 128 -11.19 -16.31 -4.96
C PHE A 128 -10.25 -15.39 -5.75
N SER A 129 -10.73 -14.17 -6.05
CA SER A 129 -9.86 -13.10 -6.50
C SER A 129 -8.86 -12.73 -5.38
N LEU A 130 -7.80 -12.01 -5.73
CA LEU A 130 -6.83 -11.53 -4.73
C LEU A 130 -7.53 -10.69 -3.65
N GLY A 131 -8.46 -9.80 -4.05
CA GLY A 131 -9.24 -8.99 -3.13
C GLY A 131 -10.16 -9.81 -2.20
N MET A 132 -10.79 -10.87 -2.71
CA MET A 132 -11.57 -11.78 -1.87
C MET A 132 -10.67 -12.54 -0.88
N GLY A 133 -9.46 -12.95 -1.29
CA GLY A 133 -8.47 -13.55 -0.41
C GLY A 133 -8.04 -12.59 0.71
N GLN A 134 -7.80 -11.33 0.36
CA GLN A 134 -7.46 -10.26 1.32
C GLN A 134 -8.58 -10.05 2.34
N ARG A 135 -9.82 -9.92 1.88
CA ARG A 135 -11.00 -9.81 2.76
C ARG A 135 -11.16 -11.02 3.68
N LEU A 136 -10.90 -12.24 3.20
CA LEU A 136 -10.92 -13.44 4.02
C LEU A 136 -9.82 -13.46 5.09
N GLY A 137 -8.62 -12.98 4.76
CA GLY A 137 -7.53 -12.81 5.72
C GLY A 137 -7.86 -11.78 6.80
N ILE A 138 -8.50 -10.66 6.43
CA ILE A 138 -9.01 -9.66 7.38
C ILE A 138 -10.10 -10.28 8.27
N ALA A 139 -11.03 -11.08 7.72
CA ALA A 139 -12.03 -11.79 8.51
C ALA A 139 -11.39 -12.74 9.53
N ALA A 140 -10.32 -13.44 9.16
CA ALA A 140 -9.57 -14.29 10.09
C ALA A 140 -8.91 -13.47 11.21
N ALA A 141 -8.36 -12.30 10.89
CA ALA A 141 -7.80 -11.39 11.88
C ALA A 141 -8.85 -10.85 12.86
N LEU A 142 -10.09 -10.59 12.38
CA LEU A 142 -11.20 -10.09 13.20
C LEU A 142 -11.95 -11.17 14.00
N LEU A 143 -11.68 -12.45 13.74
CA LEU A 143 -12.46 -13.58 14.25
C LEU A 143 -12.55 -13.60 15.77
N GLY A 144 -11.44 -13.33 16.46
CA GLY A 144 -11.33 -13.32 17.92
C GLY A 144 -11.84 -12.06 18.59
N ASP A 145 -12.32 -11.07 17.83
CA ASP A 145 -12.64 -9.72 18.32
C ASP A 145 -11.49 -9.03 19.07
N PRO A 146 -10.29 -9.00 18.48
CA PRO A 146 -9.07 -8.63 19.17
C PRO A 146 -8.96 -7.13 19.42
N GLN A 147 -8.26 -6.77 20.52
CA GLN A 147 -7.93 -5.39 20.83
C GLN A 147 -6.70 -4.86 20.08
N VAL A 148 -5.90 -5.75 19.51
CA VAL A 148 -4.68 -5.41 18.74
C VAL A 148 -4.75 -6.07 17.38
N LEU A 149 -4.56 -5.27 16.35
CA LEU A 149 -4.65 -5.70 14.95
C LEU A 149 -3.37 -5.34 14.21
N LEU A 150 -2.78 -6.32 13.53
CA LEU A 150 -1.61 -6.15 12.68
C LEU A 150 -1.97 -6.52 11.24
N PHE A 151 -1.75 -5.59 10.30
CA PHE A 151 -2.01 -5.80 8.89
C PHE A 151 -0.73 -5.55 8.07
N ASP A 152 -0.20 -6.59 7.43
CA ASP A 152 0.95 -6.46 6.52
C ASP A 152 0.42 -6.29 5.09
N GLU A 153 0.61 -5.09 4.52
CA GLU A 153 0.22 -4.71 3.17
C GLU A 153 -1.27 -5.05 2.83
N PRO A 154 -2.26 -4.65 3.67
CA PRO A 154 -3.64 -5.10 3.54
C PRO A 154 -4.37 -4.61 2.29
N VAL A 155 -3.87 -3.57 1.63
CA VAL A 155 -4.48 -2.98 0.44
C VAL A 155 -3.90 -3.49 -0.88
N ASN A 156 -2.85 -4.32 -0.82
CA ASN A 156 -2.20 -4.82 -2.02
C ASN A 156 -3.12 -5.66 -2.89
N GLY A 157 -3.24 -5.25 -4.17
CA GLY A 157 -4.04 -5.96 -5.17
C GLY A 157 -5.55 -5.82 -4.99
N LEU A 158 -5.99 -4.83 -4.22
CA LEU A 158 -7.38 -4.40 -4.16
C LEU A 158 -7.67 -3.36 -5.25
N ASP A 159 -8.91 -3.32 -5.69
CA ASP A 159 -9.46 -2.22 -6.46
C ASP A 159 -9.68 -0.97 -5.59
N PRO A 160 -9.92 0.22 -6.17
CA PRO A 160 -10.11 1.45 -5.40
C PRO A 160 -11.23 1.37 -4.35
N GLU A 161 -12.32 0.64 -4.63
CA GLU A 161 -13.40 0.44 -3.68
C GLU A 161 -12.95 -0.42 -2.49
N GLY A 162 -12.20 -1.48 -2.76
CA GLY A 162 -11.62 -2.34 -1.73
C GLY A 162 -10.62 -1.60 -0.85
N ILE A 163 -9.79 -0.73 -1.43
CA ILE A 163 -8.85 0.12 -0.68
C ILE A 163 -9.63 1.06 0.26
N LEU A 164 -10.65 1.74 -0.26
CA LEU A 164 -11.49 2.63 0.54
C LEU A 164 -12.18 1.88 1.68
N TRP A 165 -12.69 0.67 1.42
CA TRP A 165 -13.31 -0.17 2.42
C TRP A 165 -12.33 -0.56 3.55
N VAL A 166 -11.11 -1.03 3.20
CA VAL A 166 -10.07 -1.39 4.20
C VAL A 166 -9.70 -0.16 5.04
N ARG A 167 -9.53 1.00 4.42
CA ARG A 167 -9.23 2.26 5.11
C ARG A 167 -10.31 2.60 6.15
N ASN A 168 -11.57 2.58 5.73
CA ASN A 168 -12.70 2.88 6.61
C ASN A 168 -12.80 1.87 7.75
N LEU A 169 -12.58 0.58 7.49
CA LEU A 169 -12.53 -0.47 8.49
C LEU A 169 -11.44 -0.19 9.55
N MET A 170 -10.20 0.11 9.12
CA MET A 170 -9.10 0.38 10.05
C MET A 170 -9.38 1.60 10.92
N LYS A 171 -9.94 2.68 10.35
CA LYS A 171 -10.34 3.87 11.10
C LYS A 171 -11.48 3.59 12.09
N ALA A 172 -12.46 2.81 11.71
CA ALA A 172 -13.56 2.42 12.60
C ALA A 172 -13.03 1.60 13.79
N LEU A 173 -12.16 0.61 13.54
CA LEU A 173 -11.55 -0.21 14.59
C LEU A 173 -10.68 0.63 15.55
N ALA A 174 -9.94 1.60 15.04
CA ALA A 174 -9.19 2.53 15.88
C ALA A 174 -10.12 3.43 16.70
N ALA A 175 -11.19 3.95 16.12
CA ALA A 175 -12.19 4.76 16.82
C ALA A 175 -12.90 4.00 17.96
N GLU A 176 -12.99 2.66 17.86
CA GLU A 176 -13.44 1.78 18.96
C GLU A 176 -12.40 1.64 20.10
N GLY A 177 -11.23 2.29 19.98
CA GLY A 177 -10.14 2.22 20.95
C GLY A 177 -9.16 1.07 20.74
N ARG A 178 -9.26 0.33 19.63
CA ARG A 178 -8.32 -0.77 19.31
C ARG A 178 -6.97 -0.23 18.86
N THR A 179 -5.94 -1.03 19.01
CA THR A 179 -4.60 -0.75 18.48
C THR A 179 -4.53 -1.28 17.06
N VAL A 180 -4.36 -0.42 16.06
CA VAL A 180 -4.26 -0.79 14.65
C VAL A 180 -2.86 -0.47 14.14
N PHE A 181 -2.12 -1.50 13.75
CA PHE A 181 -0.77 -1.40 13.20
C PHE A 181 -0.74 -1.94 11.77
N VAL A 182 -0.46 -1.08 10.80
CA VAL A 182 -0.55 -1.40 9.38
C VAL A 182 0.75 -1.08 8.65
N SER A 183 1.32 -2.07 7.95
CA SER A 183 2.44 -1.82 7.04
C SER A 183 1.93 -1.43 5.67
N SER A 184 2.66 -0.54 5.00
CA SER A 184 2.46 -0.26 3.59
C SER A 184 3.73 0.30 2.95
N HIS A 185 3.84 0.17 1.64
CA HIS A 185 4.77 0.89 0.81
C HIS A 185 4.08 1.99 -0.02
N LEU A 186 2.74 2.09 0.04
CA LEU A 186 1.92 3.08 -0.66
C LEU A 186 1.73 4.32 0.24
N MET A 187 2.50 5.37 -0.04
CA MET A 187 2.54 6.59 0.76
C MET A 187 1.21 7.35 0.72
N SER A 188 0.61 7.47 -0.47
CA SER A 188 -0.67 8.15 -0.67
C SER A 188 -1.80 7.52 0.15
N GLU A 189 -1.86 6.19 0.21
CA GLU A 189 -2.86 5.48 1.01
C GLU A 189 -2.61 5.67 2.51
N MET A 190 -1.34 5.68 2.90
CA MET A 190 -0.97 5.85 4.30
C MET A 190 -1.28 7.26 4.81
N ALA A 191 -1.07 8.29 3.97
CA ALA A 191 -1.44 9.67 4.28
C ALA A 191 -2.95 9.84 4.59
N LEU A 192 -3.80 9.03 3.93
CA LEU A 192 -5.25 9.06 4.10
C LEU A 192 -5.77 8.15 5.24
N THR A 193 -4.93 7.21 5.69
CA THR A 193 -5.34 6.15 6.62
C THR A 193 -4.77 6.33 8.02
N ALA A 194 -3.46 6.59 8.12
CA ALA A 194 -2.75 6.63 9.39
C ALA A 194 -2.88 7.99 10.10
N ASP A 195 -2.88 7.94 11.43
CA ASP A 195 -2.78 9.08 12.32
C ASP A 195 -1.32 9.32 12.72
N HIS A 196 -0.56 8.25 12.88
CA HIS A 196 0.83 8.22 13.33
C HIS A 196 1.68 7.34 12.41
N LEU A 197 2.94 7.71 12.21
CA LEU A 197 3.88 7.01 11.35
C LEU A 197 5.11 6.55 12.11
N ILE A 198 5.49 5.32 11.83
CA ILE A 198 6.80 4.76 12.15
C ILE A 198 7.46 4.46 10.81
N VAL A 199 8.50 5.22 10.46
CA VAL A 199 9.21 5.10 9.19
C VAL A 199 10.51 4.37 9.41
N ILE A 200 10.74 3.30 8.62
CA ILE A 200 11.98 2.52 8.69
C ILE A 200 12.72 2.47 7.35
N GLY A 201 14.05 2.50 7.45
CA GLY A 201 14.95 2.30 6.33
C GLY A 201 16.11 1.40 6.74
N ARG A 202 16.49 0.42 5.91
CA ARG A 202 17.58 -0.54 6.18
C ARG A 202 17.52 -1.18 7.57
N GLY A 203 16.31 -1.45 8.05
CA GLY A 203 16.09 -2.06 9.36
C GLY A 203 16.19 -1.12 10.55
N GLN A 204 16.34 0.18 10.35
CA GLN A 204 16.48 1.20 11.40
C GLN A 204 15.29 2.17 11.39
N LEU A 205 15.01 2.76 12.55
CA LEU A 205 14.03 3.82 12.69
C LEU A 205 14.54 5.11 12.06
N LEU A 206 13.74 5.71 11.19
CA LEU A 206 14.00 7.01 10.58
C LEU A 206 13.11 8.11 11.15
N ALA A 207 11.84 7.80 11.45
CA ALA A 207 10.91 8.73 12.08
C ALA A 207 9.84 7.97 12.89
N ASP A 208 9.35 8.60 13.96
CA ASP A 208 8.24 8.13 14.82
C ASP A 208 7.46 9.36 15.28
N MET A 209 6.42 9.74 14.53
CA MET A 209 5.66 10.98 14.74
C MET A 209 4.29 10.96 14.05
N SER A 210 3.45 11.97 14.28
CA SER A 210 2.18 12.09 13.57
C SER A 210 2.38 12.30 12.06
N VAL A 211 1.38 11.90 11.25
CA VAL A 211 1.41 12.15 9.78
C VAL A 211 1.57 13.64 9.48
N LYS A 212 0.89 14.50 10.23
CA LYS A 212 0.94 15.97 10.04
C LYS A 212 2.35 16.51 10.33
N ASP A 213 2.93 16.11 11.46
CA ASP A 213 4.28 16.56 11.84
C ASP A 213 5.33 16.04 10.87
N PHE A 214 5.17 14.82 10.38
CA PHE A 214 6.07 14.24 9.39
C PHE A 214 6.06 15.02 8.07
N ILE A 215 4.87 15.36 7.57
CA ILE A 215 4.71 16.15 6.35
C ILE A 215 5.31 17.55 6.55
N SER A 216 4.95 18.25 7.63
CA SER A 216 5.41 19.62 7.88
C SER A 216 6.91 19.72 8.14
N ALA A 217 7.53 18.69 8.74
CA ALA A 217 8.97 18.65 8.99
C ALA A 217 9.80 18.36 7.73
N ASN A 218 9.24 17.63 6.75
CA ASN A 218 9.99 17.11 5.61
C ASN A 218 9.49 17.61 4.26
N SER A 219 8.38 18.35 4.18
CA SER A 219 7.85 18.93 2.94
C SER A 219 7.25 20.30 3.25
N ALA A 220 7.20 21.16 2.26
CA ALA A 220 6.58 22.47 2.36
C ALA A 220 5.63 22.67 1.18
N ASP A 221 4.53 23.36 1.43
CA ASP A 221 3.64 23.80 0.35
C ASP A 221 4.42 24.73 -0.58
N PHE A 222 4.19 24.59 -1.88
CA PHE A 222 4.80 25.45 -2.87
C PHE A 222 3.83 25.76 -4.01
N ALA A 223 4.06 26.86 -4.68
CA ALA A 223 3.42 27.16 -5.95
C ALA A 223 4.31 26.68 -7.10
N ARG A 224 3.73 25.96 -8.03
CA ARG A 224 4.38 25.65 -9.29
C ARG A 224 3.98 26.70 -10.31
N VAL A 225 4.99 27.35 -10.88
CA VAL A 225 4.81 28.47 -11.79
C VAL A 225 5.54 28.19 -13.09
N ARG A 226 4.88 28.38 -14.20
CA ARG A 226 5.49 28.21 -15.52
C ARG A 226 5.25 29.43 -16.39
N THR A 227 6.29 29.89 -17.04
CA THR A 227 6.24 30.98 -18.05
C THR A 227 6.34 30.35 -19.45
N PRO A 228 6.08 31.12 -20.54
CA PRO A 228 6.29 30.69 -21.91
C PRO A 228 7.74 30.19 -22.12
N GLN A 229 7.90 28.94 -22.60
CA GLN A 229 9.23 28.36 -22.87
C GLN A 229 9.98 29.08 -24.02
N THR A 230 9.26 29.77 -24.87
CA THR A 230 9.82 30.56 -25.99
C THR A 230 10.49 31.85 -25.53
N GLU A 231 10.29 32.28 -24.28
CA GLU A 231 10.76 33.55 -23.75
C GLU A 231 11.48 33.36 -22.39
N PRO A 232 12.70 32.80 -22.39
CA PRO A 232 13.45 32.50 -21.14
C PRO A 232 13.72 33.76 -20.30
N ALA A 233 13.81 34.94 -20.91
CA ALA A 233 13.96 36.21 -20.20
C ALA A 233 12.79 36.53 -19.25
N GLN A 234 11.56 36.11 -19.57
CA GLN A 234 10.42 36.27 -18.67
C GLN A 234 10.54 35.42 -17.42
N ARG A 235 11.11 34.21 -17.55
CA ARG A 235 11.35 33.33 -16.40
C ARG A 235 12.36 33.94 -15.43
N ASP A 236 13.49 34.45 -15.97
CA ASP A 236 14.55 35.04 -15.16
C ASP A 236 14.07 36.34 -14.48
N LYS A 237 13.29 37.15 -15.18
CA LYS A 237 12.64 38.31 -14.62
C LYS A 237 11.70 37.97 -13.47
N LEU A 238 10.86 36.93 -13.67
CA LEU A 238 9.95 36.44 -12.63
C LEU A 238 10.69 35.92 -11.40
N MET A 239 11.77 35.17 -11.60
CA MET A 239 12.61 34.69 -10.50
C MET A 239 13.13 35.85 -9.64
N GLY A 240 13.63 36.91 -10.25
CA GLY A 240 14.11 38.12 -9.54
C GLY A 240 13.01 38.76 -8.71
N VAL A 241 11.86 39.03 -9.33
CA VAL A 241 10.71 39.68 -8.67
C VAL A 241 10.17 38.88 -7.50
N LEU A 242 10.08 37.53 -7.66
CA LEU A 242 9.61 36.63 -6.58
C LEU A 242 10.61 36.53 -5.43
N ALA A 243 11.91 36.54 -5.76
CA ALA A 243 12.98 36.51 -4.74
C ALA A 243 13.02 37.82 -3.94
N GLU A 244 12.90 39.00 -4.60
CA GLU A 244 12.81 40.30 -3.95
C GLU A 244 11.58 40.42 -3.03
N ALA A 245 10.49 39.74 -3.38
CA ALA A 245 9.28 39.69 -2.55
C ALA A 245 9.38 38.72 -1.36
N GLY A 246 10.54 38.07 -1.15
CA GLY A 246 10.80 37.13 -0.04
C GLY A 246 10.44 35.68 -0.37
N GLY A 247 10.14 35.35 -1.62
CA GLY A 247 9.92 33.97 -2.07
C GLY A 247 11.23 33.22 -2.26
N GLN A 248 11.26 31.93 -1.87
CA GLN A 248 12.33 31.03 -2.27
C GLN A 248 11.96 30.39 -3.60
N VAL A 249 12.77 30.62 -4.63
CA VAL A 249 12.50 30.16 -5.99
C VAL A 249 13.55 29.15 -6.41
N LEU A 250 13.10 27.95 -6.81
CA LEU A 250 13.92 26.88 -7.35
C LEU A 250 13.48 26.53 -8.76
N SER A 251 14.42 26.37 -9.68
CA SER A 251 14.13 25.91 -11.04
C SER A 251 14.03 24.39 -11.07
N GLU A 252 12.94 23.87 -11.65
CA GLU A 252 12.76 22.45 -11.91
C GLU A 252 13.36 22.05 -13.28
N PRO A 253 13.73 20.75 -13.47
CA PRO A 253 14.35 20.27 -14.72
C PRO A 253 13.49 20.49 -15.97
N ASP A 254 12.18 20.58 -15.82
CA ASP A 254 11.20 20.81 -16.90
C ASP A 254 10.96 22.30 -17.19
N GLY A 255 11.73 23.18 -16.56
CA GLY A 255 11.67 24.63 -16.75
C GLY A 255 10.59 25.35 -15.91
N ALA A 256 9.83 24.63 -15.07
CA ALA A 256 8.95 25.24 -14.10
C ALA A 256 9.73 25.87 -12.94
N LEU A 257 9.11 26.82 -12.24
CA LEU A 257 9.62 27.42 -11.02
C LEU A 257 8.82 26.88 -9.84
N ARG A 258 9.51 26.37 -8.84
CA ARG A 258 8.96 26.02 -7.53
C ARG A 258 9.15 27.21 -6.60
N VAL A 259 8.04 27.78 -6.13
CA VAL A 259 8.03 28.98 -5.29
C VAL A 259 7.46 28.63 -3.91
N THR A 260 8.25 28.86 -2.86
CA THR A 260 7.81 28.71 -1.47
C THR A 260 7.84 30.07 -0.76
N GLY A 261 7.01 30.21 0.29
CA GLY A 261 6.97 31.42 1.11
C GLY A 261 6.04 32.52 0.59
N LEU A 262 5.44 32.37 -0.60
CA LEU A 262 4.49 33.34 -1.15
C LEU A 262 3.15 32.66 -1.46
N PRO A 263 2.00 33.32 -1.12
CA PRO A 263 0.69 32.80 -1.50
C PRO A 263 0.43 33.04 -3.00
N LEU A 264 -0.38 32.14 -3.62
CA LEU A 264 -0.68 32.17 -5.05
C LEU A 264 -1.17 33.55 -5.56
N PRO A 265 -2.13 34.25 -4.89
CA PRO A 265 -2.57 35.56 -5.33
C PRO A 265 -1.41 36.54 -5.42
N ARG A 266 -0.50 36.54 -4.45
CA ARG A 266 0.66 37.43 -4.44
C ARG A 266 1.63 37.13 -5.58
N ILE A 267 1.83 35.85 -5.91
CA ILE A 267 2.64 35.44 -7.07
C ILE A 267 2.02 35.95 -8.37
N SER A 268 0.69 35.83 -8.51
CA SER A 268 -0.04 36.31 -9.67
C SER A 268 0.08 37.84 -9.83
N ASP A 269 -0.10 38.59 -8.72
CA ASP A 269 0.01 40.06 -8.73
C ASP A 269 1.42 40.53 -9.12
N LEU A 270 2.44 39.88 -8.58
CA LEU A 270 3.84 40.18 -8.89
C LEU A 270 4.18 39.89 -10.36
N ALA A 271 3.70 38.76 -10.89
CA ALA A 271 3.89 38.40 -12.29
C ALA A 271 3.19 39.45 -13.22
N HIS A 272 1.96 39.84 -12.87
CA HIS A 272 1.21 40.84 -13.61
C HIS A 272 1.92 42.21 -13.56
N GLY A 273 2.34 42.68 -12.37
CA GLY A 273 3.06 43.93 -12.20
C GLY A 273 4.41 43.98 -12.94
N ALA A 274 5.01 42.81 -13.15
CA ALA A 274 6.25 42.65 -13.92
C ALA A 274 6.01 42.44 -15.43
N ASP A 275 4.78 42.47 -15.91
CA ASP A 275 4.41 42.14 -17.30
C ASP A 275 4.95 40.75 -17.73
N VAL A 276 4.84 39.77 -16.82
CA VAL A 276 5.23 38.39 -17.09
C VAL A 276 3.98 37.53 -17.29
N ARG A 277 3.94 36.83 -18.41
CA ARG A 277 2.83 35.95 -18.74
C ARG A 277 3.03 34.59 -18.04
N LEU A 278 2.01 34.14 -17.33
CA LEU A 278 2.01 32.82 -16.70
C LEU A 278 1.26 31.79 -17.57
N TRP A 279 1.86 30.64 -17.81
CA TRP A 279 1.21 29.47 -18.42
C TRP A 279 0.63 28.51 -17.38
N GLU A 280 1.24 28.49 -16.20
CA GLU A 280 0.80 27.69 -15.08
C GLU A 280 1.03 28.45 -13.77
N LEU A 281 0.03 28.42 -12.91
CA LEU A 281 0.12 28.82 -11.51
C LEU A 281 -0.74 27.84 -10.70
N SER A 282 -0.13 26.79 -10.16
CA SER A 282 -0.82 25.72 -9.46
C SER A 282 -0.30 25.54 -8.03
N PRO A 283 -1.20 25.33 -7.04
CA PRO A 283 -0.79 25.00 -5.69
C PRO A 283 -0.31 23.55 -5.64
N HIS A 284 0.82 23.32 -5.02
CA HIS A 284 1.28 22.01 -4.61
C HIS A 284 1.31 21.94 -3.09
N GLN A 285 0.47 21.06 -2.54
CA GLN A 285 0.46 20.83 -1.11
C GLN A 285 1.55 19.82 -0.74
N ALA A 286 2.17 20.06 0.41
CA ALA A 286 3.11 19.13 1.02
C ALA A 286 2.48 17.73 1.13
N SER A 287 3.16 16.72 0.62
CA SER A 287 2.67 15.34 0.59
C SER A 287 3.53 14.41 1.41
N LEU A 288 2.92 13.32 1.91
CA LEU A 288 3.65 12.28 2.62
C LEU A 288 4.72 11.63 1.72
N GLU A 289 4.44 11.49 0.44
CA GLU A 289 5.37 10.91 -0.53
C GLU A 289 6.62 11.78 -0.69
N GLU A 290 6.44 13.09 -0.87
CA GLU A 290 7.55 14.03 -0.98
C GLU A 290 8.38 14.09 0.31
N ALA A 291 7.70 14.16 1.47
CA ALA A 291 8.34 14.14 2.78
C ALA A 291 9.18 12.86 2.97
N TYR A 292 8.63 11.72 2.58
CA TYR A 292 9.34 10.44 2.65
C TYR A 292 10.55 10.39 1.72
N MET A 293 10.41 10.84 0.47
CA MET A 293 11.50 10.85 -0.50
C MET A 293 12.66 11.74 -0.02
N ARG A 294 12.38 12.90 0.56
CA ARG A 294 13.42 13.78 1.15
C ARG A 294 14.12 13.12 2.32
N LEU A 295 13.39 12.51 3.25
CA LEU A 295 13.97 11.80 4.39
C LEU A 295 14.88 10.65 3.95
N THR A 296 14.53 9.98 2.86
CA THR A 296 15.21 8.76 2.42
C THR A 296 16.30 9.00 1.37
N GLN A 297 16.47 10.21 0.83
CA GLN A 297 17.45 10.54 -0.21
C GLN A 297 18.90 10.11 0.10
N GLY A 298 19.28 9.94 1.37
CA GLY A 298 20.57 9.40 1.79
C GLY A 298 20.53 8.00 2.39
N ALA A 299 19.33 7.48 2.68
CA ALA A 299 19.15 6.26 3.47
C ALA A 299 18.75 5.03 2.64
N VAL A 300 18.31 5.22 1.39
CA VAL A 300 17.81 4.12 0.53
C VAL A 300 18.64 4.02 -0.73
N ASP A 301 19.38 2.92 -0.87
CA ASP A 301 20.01 2.52 -2.13
C ASP A 301 18.96 1.79 -2.98
N TYR A 302 18.44 2.45 -4.01
CA TYR A 302 17.57 1.82 -5.02
C TYR A 302 18.32 0.96 -6.03
N ARG A 303 19.64 0.76 -5.86
CA ARG A 303 20.43 -0.08 -6.77
C ARG A 303 20.00 -1.53 -6.65
N SER A 304 19.61 -2.09 -7.77
CA SER A 304 19.34 -3.52 -7.87
C SER A 304 20.61 -4.32 -7.54
N THR A 305 20.48 -5.55 -7.06
CA THR A 305 21.63 -6.44 -6.82
C THR A 305 22.44 -6.71 -8.09
N THR A 306 21.87 -6.46 -9.26
CA THR A 306 22.53 -6.53 -10.58
C THR A 306 23.47 -5.34 -10.80
N ASP A 307 23.06 -4.13 -10.36
CA ASP A 307 23.90 -2.92 -10.49
C ASP A 307 25.07 -2.93 -9.49
N GLN A 308 24.91 -3.55 -8.31
CA GLN A 308 26.00 -3.74 -7.36
C GLN A 308 27.08 -4.69 -7.88
N ARG A 309 26.71 -5.73 -8.65
CA ARG A 309 27.70 -6.60 -9.28
C ARG A 309 28.42 -5.94 -10.45
N ALA A 310 27.73 -5.11 -11.23
CA ALA A 310 28.34 -4.34 -12.33
C ALA A 310 29.33 -3.28 -11.78
N GLY A 311 29.04 -2.63 -10.63
CA GLY A 311 29.93 -1.66 -9.99
C GLY A 311 31.18 -2.28 -9.39
N LEU A 312 31.13 -3.52 -8.92
CA LEU A 312 32.29 -4.26 -8.41
C LEU A 312 33.27 -4.74 -9.49
N MET A 313 32.81 -4.84 -10.74
CA MET A 313 33.67 -5.21 -11.89
C MET A 313 34.37 -4.01 -12.55
N GLN A 314 34.11 -2.76 -12.10
CA GLN A 314 34.70 -1.54 -12.66
C GLN A 314 35.71 -0.84 -11.78
N GLN A 315 36.16 -1.43 -10.66
CA GLN A 315 37.31 -0.88 -9.92
C GLN A 315 38.60 -1.40 -10.58
N PRO A 316 39.45 -0.56 -11.16
CA PRO A 316 40.78 -0.99 -11.59
C PRO A 316 41.60 -1.34 -10.36
N ASP A 317 42.17 -2.54 -10.32
CA ASP A 317 43.12 -2.97 -9.29
C ASP A 317 44.30 -2.01 -9.23
N PRO A 318 44.61 -1.43 -8.06
CA PRO A 318 45.75 -0.51 -7.93
C PRO A 318 47.12 -1.20 -7.98
N MET A 319 47.19 -2.51 -8.12
CA MET A 319 48.45 -3.26 -8.31
C MET A 319 48.22 -4.29 -9.40
N GLY A 320 48.82 -4.05 -10.58
CA GLY A 320 48.75 -4.80 -11.79
C GLY A 320 49.19 -6.27 -11.69
N TYR A 321 48.42 -7.08 -10.98
CA TYR A 321 48.51 -8.54 -11.02
C TYR A 321 47.49 -9.07 -12.00
N ALA A 322 47.96 -9.44 -13.18
CA ALA A 322 47.16 -10.22 -14.12
C ALA A 322 46.90 -11.60 -13.48
N PRO A 323 45.63 -12.04 -13.33
CA PRO A 323 45.35 -13.39 -12.91
C PRO A 323 45.87 -14.39 -13.92
N PRO A 324 46.48 -15.50 -13.49
CA PRO A 324 46.93 -16.55 -14.41
C PRO A 324 45.71 -17.07 -15.18
N GLN A 325 45.84 -17.12 -16.52
CA GLN A 325 44.81 -17.70 -17.38
C GLN A 325 44.61 -19.15 -16.99
N PRO A 326 43.36 -19.64 -16.89
CA PRO A 326 43.10 -21.04 -16.63
C PRO A 326 43.66 -21.86 -17.78
N VAL A 327 44.61 -22.72 -17.48
CA VAL A 327 45.11 -23.76 -18.42
C VAL A 327 43.95 -24.73 -18.65
N VAL A 328 43.32 -24.65 -19.79
CA VAL A 328 42.30 -25.61 -20.23
C VAL A 328 43.05 -26.90 -20.57
N PRO A 329 42.79 -28.03 -19.90
CA PRO A 329 43.36 -29.33 -20.34
C PRO A 329 42.80 -29.65 -21.71
N ASP A 330 43.68 -30.05 -22.60
CA ASP A 330 43.34 -30.56 -23.94
C ASP A 330 42.52 -31.85 -23.79
N VAL A 331 41.20 -31.75 -23.93
CA VAL A 331 40.28 -32.88 -23.93
C VAL A 331 39.96 -33.18 -25.38
N PRO A 332 40.22 -34.41 -25.88
CA PRO A 332 39.90 -34.77 -27.27
C PRO A 332 38.41 -34.61 -27.55
N GLN A 333 38.05 -33.85 -28.54
CA GLN A 333 36.68 -33.70 -29.03
C GLN A 333 36.20 -35.07 -29.59
N GLN A 334 35.46 -35.81 -28.76
CA GLN A 334 34.54 -36.82 -29.28
C GLN A 334 33.21 -36.10 -29.54
N GLY A 335 32.90 -36.01 -30.84
CA GLY A 335 31.68 -35.35 -31.32
C GLY A 335 30.42 -36.07 -30.87
N TRP A 336 29.57 -35.35 -30.21
CA TRP A 336 28.13 -35.63 -30.09
C TRP A 336 27.40 -34.30 -29.94
N TYR A 337 26.45 -34.08 -30.87
CA TYR A 337 25.54 -32.95 -31.00
C TYR A 337 26.04 -31.65 -31.64
N ALA A 338 26.08 -31.70 -32.99
CA ALA A 338 25.88 -30.51 -33.80
C ALA A 338 24.35 -30.28 -33.96
N PRO A 339 23.83 -29.04 -33.81
CA PRO A 339 22.44 -28.77 -34.15
C PRO A 339 22.22 -28.96 -35.66
N PRO A 340 21.09 -29.53 -36.10
CA PRO A 340 20.78 -29.68 -37.51
C PRO A 340 20.63 -28.32 -38.19
N PRO A 341 20.99 -28.22 -39.46
CA PRO A 341 20.84 -27.00 -40.26
C PRO A 341 19.34 -26.65 -40.40
N PRO A 342 18.96 -25.36 -40.47
CA PRO A 342 17.57 -24.94 -40.60
C PRO A 342 17.00 -25.44 -41.92
N GLY A 343 15.97 -26.32 -41.87
CA GLY A 343 15.23 -26.77 -43.04
C GLY A 343 14.82 -28.24 -43.11
N GLN A 344 15.22 -29.10 -42.17
CA GLN A 344 14.79 -30.50 -42.25
C GLN A 344 14.06 -30.94 -40.94
N ASN A 345 12.76 -31.23 -41.06
CA ASN A 345 11.91 -31.79 -40.02
C ASN A 345 11.99 -33.34 -40.08
N PRO A 346 12.47 -34.06 -39.06
CA PRO A 346 12.65 -35.51 -39.09
C PRO A 346 11.36 -36.33 -38.95
N TYR A 347 10.15 -35.70 -38.94
CA TYR A 347 8.86 -36.40 -38.83
C TYR A 347 7.97 -36.28 -40.07
N ALA A 348 8.55 -36.12 -41.29
CA ALA A 348 7.79 -36.17 -42.51
C ALA A 348 7.83 -37.59 -43.12
N GLY A 349 7.00 -38.48 -42.64
CA GLY A 349 6.76 -39.79 -43.23
C GLY A 349 5.31 -40.20 -43.04
N GLY A 350 4.44 -39.90 -44.02
CA GLY A 350 3.03 -40.30 -44.00
C GLY A 350 2.20 -39.54 -45.03
N GLN A 351 2.04 -40.15 -46.17
CA GLN A 351 1.11 -39.99 -47.29
C GLN A 351 0.12 -38.82 -47.30
N GLN A 352 0.23 -37.97 -48.31
CA GLN A 352 -0.80 -37.00 -48.72
C GLN A 352 -2.04 -37.71 -49.30
N PRO A 353 -3.21 -37.18 -49.02
CA PRO A 353 -4.29 -37.10 -50.03
C PRO A 353 -4.55 -35.64 -50.42
N THR A 354 -4.64 -35.45 -51.73
CA THR A 354 -5.02 -34.25 -52.43
C THR A 354 -6.41 -33.79 -52.01
N GLY A 355 -6.52 -32.54 -51.51
CA GLY A 355 -7.82 -31.90 -51.23
C GLY A 355 -7.59 -30.37 -51.05
N GLN A 356 -8.32 -29.60 -51.87
CA GLN A 356 -8.28 -28.13 -51.94
C GLN A 356 -8.41 -27.43 -50.57
N PRO A 357 -7.86 -26.22 -50.41
CA PRO A 357 -8.02 -25.47 -49.18
C PRO A 357 -9.44 -24.99 -48.97
N ALA A 358 -10.04 -25.42 -47.86
CA ALA A 358 -11.34 -24.95 -47.42
C ALA A 358 -11.22 -23.51 -46.86
N GLN A 359 -12.11 -22.64 -47.32
CA GLN A 359 -12.29 -21.29 -46.77
C GLN A 359 -12.69 -21.32 -45.27
N PRO A 360 -12.30 -20.33 -44.47
CA PRO A 360 -12.73 -20.24 -43.10
C PRO A 360 -14.24 -20.00 -43.02
N PRO A 361 -14.97 -20.59 -42.05
CA PRO A 361 -16.40 -20.44 -41.91
C PRO A 361 -16.75 -18.99 -41.54
N GLN A 362 -17.71 -18.44 -42.28
CA GLN A 362 -18.38 -17.17 -41.94
C GLN A 362 -19.26 -17.36 -40.69
N PRO A 363 -19.36 -16.36 -39.81
CA PRO A 363 -20.24 -16.45 -38.66
C PRO A 363 -21.70 -16.46 -39.10
N HIS A 364 -22.43 -17.51 -38.70
CA HIS A 364 -23.86 -17.62 -38.87
C HIS A 364 -24.57 -16.54 -38.06
N ALA A 365 -25.44 -15.78 -38.72
CA ALA A 365 -26.36 -14.83 -38.08
C ALA A 365 -27.29 -15.61 -37.13
N VAL A 366 -27.30 -15.24 -35.88
CA VAL A 366 -28.25 -15.71 -34.86
C VAL A 366 -29.57 -14.94 -35.05
N PRO A 367 -30.74 -15.60 -35.11
CA PRO A 367 -31.99 -14.89 -35.21
C PRO A 367 -32.25 -14.04 -33.95
N HIS A 368 -32.61 -12.79 -34.15
CA HIS A 368 -33.04 -11.87 -33.08
C HIS A 368 -34.32 -12.44 -32.43
N GLN A 369 -34.22 -12.84 -31.17
CA GLN A 369 -35.38 -12.95 -30.29
C GLN A 369 -35.74 -11.52 -29.80
N PRO A 370 -37.02 -11.16 -29.77
CA PRO A 370 -37.47 -9.88 -29.21
C PRO A 370 -37.19 -9.86 -27.68
N ALA A 371 -36.68 -8.75 -27.18
CA ALA A 371 -36.44 -8.52 -25.79
C ALA A 371 -37.70 -8.66 -24.94
N PRO A 372 -37.65 -9.30 -23.76
CA PRO A 372 -38.76 -9.30 -22.83
C PRO A 372 -39.05 -7.90 -22.31
N THR A 373 -40.30 -7.48 -22.40
CA THR A 373 -40.82 -6.24 -21.81
C THR A 373 -40.50 -6.20 -20.30
N ALA A 374 -39.91 -5.14 -19.86
CA ALA A 374 -39.66 -4.87 -18.45
C ALA A 374 -40.95 -4.81 -17.64
N PRO A 375 -41.05 -5.44 -16.47
CA PRO A 375 -42.18 -5.26 -15.58
C PRO A 375 -42.23 -3.83 -15.03
N ALA A 376 -43.45 -3.28 -15.00
CA ALA A 376 -43.75 -1.94 -14.48
C ALA A 376 -43.25 -1.80 -13.02
N ALA A 377 -42.64 -0.68 -12.72
CA ALA A 377 -42.19 -0.33 -11.39
C ALA A 377 -43.39 -0.27 -10.41
N PRO A 378 -43.26 -0.79 -9.18
CA PRO A 378 -44.30 -0.61 -8.17
C PRO A 378 -44.39 0.85 -7.73
N ALA A 379 -45.64 1.34 -7.59
CA ALA A 379 -45.94 2.68 -7.14
C ALA A 379 -45.34 2.94 -5.74
N ALA A 380 -44.75 4.12 -5.56
CA ALA A 380 -44.24 4.58 -4.30
C ALA A 380 -45.36 4.65 -3.25
N PRO A 381 -45.10 4.29 -1.96
CA PRO A 381 -46.08 4.44 -0.91
C PRO A 381 -46.28 5.94 -0.58
N ALA A 382 -47.56 6.31 -0.41
CA ALA A 382 -47.97 7.67 -0.06
C ALA A 382 -47.40 8.09 1.29
N VAL A 383 -46.81 9.29 1.32
CA VAL A 383 -46.33 9.96 2.54
C VAL A 383 -47.57 10.37 3.37
N PRO A 384 -47.64 10.03 4.69
CA PRO A 384 -48.70 10.50 5.55
C PRO A 384 -48.53 12.01 5.81
N PRO A 385 -49.65 12.77 5.97
CA PRO A 385 -49.61 14.21 6.24
C PRO A 385 -49.03 14.51 7.63
N ALA A 386 -48.22 15.56 7.72
CA ALA A 386 -47.66 16.07 8.97
C ALA A 386 -48.75 16.51 9.95
N PRO A 387 -48.58 16.28 11.27
CA PRO A 387 -49.52 16.77 12.26
C PRO A 387 -49.49 18.31 12.39
N ALA A 388 -50.66 18.89 12.46
CA ALA A 388 -50.91 20.32 12.61
C ALA A 388 -50.27 20.85 13.92
N SER A 389 -49.54 21.95 13.81
CA SER A 389 -49.02 22.73 14.91
C SER A 389 -50.17 23.33 15.77
N ALA A 390 -50.17 23.02 17.07
CA ALA A 390 -51.01 23.68 18.05
C ALA A 390 -50.50 25.09 18.35
N PRO A 391 -51.36 26.06 18.64
CA PRO A 391 -50.99 27.45 18.92
C PRO A 391 -50.32 27.61 20.28
N ALA A 392 -49.33 28.48 20.32
CA ALA A 392 -48.64 28.91 21.54
C ALA A 392 -49.60 29.70 22.46
N ASP A 393 -49.75 29.25 23.71
CA ASP A 393 -50.41 29.98 24.75
C ASP A 393 -49.41 30.87 25.51
N LEU A 394 -49.56 32.18 25.33
CA LEU A 394 -48.87 33.25 26.03
C LEU A 394 -49.75 33.71 27.21
N SER A 395 -49.52 33.22 28.42
CA SER A 395 -49.99 34.02 29.60
C SER A 395 -49.32 33.59 30.91
N LYS A 396 -48.76 34.61 31.55
CA LYS A 396 -48.59 34.84 33.01
C LYS A 396 -47.41 34.10 33.67
N SER A 397 -46.41 34.87 34.04
CA SER A 397 -46.27 35.87 35.11
C SER A 397 -46.00 35.30 36.49
N GLU A 398 -44.87 35.74 37.01
CA GLU A 398 -44.65 36.18 38.42
C GLU A 398 -44.88 35.14 39.58
N ASP A 399 -43.88 34.96 40.30
CA ASP A 399 -43.57 35.26 41.67
C ASP A 399 -42.74 34.19 42.41
N ALA A 400 -41.71 34.71 43.02
CA ALA A 400 -41.24 34.52 44.41
C ALA A 400 -40.70 33.11 44.85
N ARG A 401 -39.55 33.05 45.11
CA ARG A 401 -38.66 32.91 46.29
C ARG A 401 -37.38 32.15 45.99
#